data_785f652c4d60d228116d4f574b53f866
#
_entry.id   785f652c4d60d228116d4f574b53f866
#
_cell.length_a   1.000
_cell.length_b   1.000
_cell.length_c   1.000
_cell.angle_alpha   90.00
_cell.angle_beta   90.00
_cell.angle_gamma   90.00
#
_symmetry.space_group_name_H-M   'P 1'
#
loop_
_entity.id
_entity.type
_entity.pdbx_description
1 polymer ?
#
loop_
_entity_poly.entity_id
_entity_poly.type
_entity_poly.pdbx_seq_one_letter_code
_entity_poly.pdbx_strand_id
1 'polypeptide(L)'
;DPTVQISLSGAVLTPVEAIVFDEGSRDNCSELYFKVKRMEPGSCMNAAGDDSPFSGYQEWFDDLTYFCCEDFAADSISVVLRVYDVNPGEGAVNPDRETNQGDLDGHYADCMVQVTVQSEEPPAITCPPNVSIDCKDDYSDLSIFGTVDTMLNCIVNLESVESININGCGTGFITREFIATNIVGNQGSCTQTIAVVNETPFDENNIIWPQDLVLVGCGVETHPDSLTPPHSRPVIGDESCSMIMTHYADDVYKNAFPACYKIKRTWSVIDWCTYNPDAPAPDGIFRQIQTIEINDEEAPVVICPRDTIVGVQNDCEAAEFVFDSIFVDDCSPKIDISHNSVYADQSSGWADGSYPLGSTVVTHTIADYCGNATVCETTITV
;
A
#
# COMPACT_ATOMS: atom_id res chain seq x y z
N ASP A 1 -49.54 33.15 -30.57
CA ASP A 1 -48.40 33.82 -29.92
C ASP A 1 -47.15 33.07 -30.34
N PRO A 2 -46.12 33.77 -30.84
CA PRO A 2 -44.85 33.15 -31.20
C PRO A 2 -44.19 32.50 -29.99
N THR A 3 -43.60 31.32 -30.19
CA THR A 3 -42.92 30.60 -29.11
C THR A 3 -41.47 30.44 -29.51
N VAL A 4 -40.55 30.97 -28.71
CA VAL A 4 -39.11 30.84 -28.90
C VAL A 4 -38.56 29.85 -27.88
N GLN A 5 -37.73 28.91 -28.37
CA GLN A 5 -37.01 27.97 -27.52
C GLN A 5 -35.60 28.48 -27.28
N ILE A 6 -35.18 28.51 -26.01
CA ILE A 6 -33.83 28.92 -25.61
C ILE A 6 -33.16 27.76 -24.92
N SER A 7 -32.00 27.37 -25.45
CA SER A 7 -31.13 26.36 -24.82
C SER A 7 -30.11 27.05 -23.93
N LEU A 8 -30.06 26.66 -22.65
CA LEU A 8 -29.05 27.16 -21.72
C LEU A 8 -27.69 26.56 -22.02
N SER A 9 -26.69 27.38 -22.26
CA SER A 9 -25.34 27.02 -22.64
C SER A 9 -24.39 26.75 -21.46
N GLY A 10 -24.91 26.37 -20.29
CA GLY A 10 -24.08 26.06 -19.11
C GLY A 10 -23.56 27.26 -18.31
N ALA A 11 -23.85 28.50 -18.75
CA ALA A 11 -23.54 29.69 -17.97
C ALA A 11 -24.62 29.97 -16.91
N VAL A 12 -24.23 30.65 -15.83
CA VAL A 12 -25.19 31.08 -14.77
C VAL A 12 -26.37 31.89 -15.39
N LEU A 13 -26.05 32.74 -16.34
CA LEU A 13 -26.98 33.55 -17.10
C LEU A 13 -26.69 33.37 -18.59
N THR A 14 -27.71 33.06 -19.37
CA THR A 14 -27.63 33.00 -20.84
C THR A 14 -28.23 34.30 -21.39
N PRO A 15 -27.40 35.21 -21.97
CA PRO A 15 -27.87 36.43 -22.63
C PRO A 15 -28.51 36.06 -23.98
N VAL A 16 -29.63 36.70 -24.28
CA VAL A 16 -30.32 36.53 -25.56
C VAL A 16 -30.63 37.90 -26.13
N GLU A 17 -30.15 38.11 -27.36
CA GLU A 17 -30.35 39.37 -28.08
C GLU A 17 -31.84 39.57 -28.47
N ALA A 18 -32.30 40.83 -28.45
CA ALA A 18 -33.69 41.17 -28.75
C ALA A 18 -34.11 40.67 -30.15
N ILE A 19 -33.22 40.68 -31.12
CA ILE A 19 -33.47 40.20 -32.49
C ILE A 19 -33.90 38.73 -32.57
N VAL A 20 -33.50 37.91 -31.59
CA VAL A 20 -33.85 36.47 -31.55
C VAL A 20 -35.37 36.26 -31.39
N PHE A 21 -36.04 37.24 -30.82
CA PHE A 21 -37.51 37.20 -30.57
C PHE A 21 -38.32 37.75 -31.75
N ASP A 22 -37.65 38.22 -32.82
CA ASP A 22 -38.34 38.72 -34.02
C ASP A 22 -38.72 37.59 -34.97
N GLU A 23 -39.95 37.46 -35.31
CA GLU A 23 -40.49 36.49 -36.28
C GLU A 23 -40.67 37.07 -37.69
N GLY A 24 -40.04 38.20 -37.99
CA GLY A 24 -40.03 38.77 -39.32
C GLY A 24 -40.79 40.08 -39.43
N SER A 25 -40.60 40.97 -38.46
CA SER A 25 -41.03 42.35 -38.52
C SER A 25 -40.55 43.03 -39.80
N ARG A 26 -41.39 43.87 -40.43
CA ARG A 26 -41.07 44.55 -41.67
C ARG A 26 -41.55 45.98 -41.62
N ASP A 27 -40.69 46.86 -42.08
CA ASP A 27 -41.05 48.23 -42.46
C ASP A 27 -40.67 48.46 -43.92
N ASN A 28 -41.45 49.28 -44.61
CA ASN A 28 -41.21 49.60 -46.04
C ASN A 28 -40.30 50.82 -46.20
N CYS A 29 -40.04 51.55 -45.14
CA CYS A 29 -39.43 52.89 -45.19
C CYS A 29 -38.18 53.06 -44.35
N SER A 30 -37.95 52.21 -43.33
CA SER A 30 -36.86 52.37 -42.36
C SER A 30 -36.21 51.02 -41.99
N GLU A 31 -35.02 51.15 -41.47
CA GLU A 31 -34.34 50.06 -40.75
C GLU A 31 -35.00 49.86 -39.40
N LEU A 32 -35.13 48.58 -38.99
CA LEU A 32 -35.77 48.21 -37.72
C LEU A 32 -34.74 47.99 -36.63
N TYR A 33 -35.07 48.42 -35.44
CA TYR A 33 -34.27 48.27 -34.23
C TYR A 33 -35.10 47.53 -33.17
N PHE A 34 -34.43 46.63 -32.43
CA PHE A 34 -35.10 45.70 -31.52
C PHE A 34 -34.65 45.92 -30.09
N LYS A 35 -35.60 45.94 -29.17
CA LYS A 35 -35.37 45.92 -27.72
C LYS A 35 -36.29 44.90 -27.09
N VAL A 36 -35.84 44.24 -26.00
CA VAL A 36 -36.62 43.21 -25.33
C VAL A 36 -36.74 43.51 -23.85
N LYS A 37 -37.88 43.13 -23.27
CA LYS A 37 -38.16 43.27 -21.84
C LYS A 37 -38.86 42.02 -21.33
N ARG A 38 -38.41 41.46 -20.20
CA ARG A 38 -39.16 40.42 -19.47
C ARG A 38 -40.36 41.03 -18.77
N MET A 39 -41.51 40.32 -18.83
CA MET A 39 -42.74 40.74 -18.17
C MET A 39 -42.75 40.41 -16.68
N GLU A 40 -42.10 39.32 -16.30
CA GLU A 40 -42.08 38.84 -14.92
C GLU A 40 -40.64 38.86 -14.39
N PRO A 41 -40.44 39.21 -13.09
CA PRO A 41 -39.15 39.12 -12.48
C PRO A 41 -38.72 37.63 -12.43
N GLY A 42 -37.63 37.28 -13.11
CA GLY A 42 -37.08 35.96 -13.04
C GLY A 42 -36.41 35.73 -11.69
N SER A 43 -36.44 34.48 -11.21
CA SER A 43 -35.73 34.07 -10.00
C SER A 43 -34.21 34.09 -10.18
N CYS A 44 -33.72 34.13 -11.41
CA CYS A 44 -32.27 34.24 -11.77
C CYS A 44 -31.55 35.41 -11.11
N MET A 45 -32.29 36.40 -10.68
CA MET A 45 -31.70 37.64 -10.15
C MET A 45 -31.32 37.55 -8.67
N ASN A 46 -31.79 36.51 -7.97
CA ASN A 46 -31.52 36.35 -6.54
C ASN A 46 -30.26 35.49 -6.26
N ALA A 47 -29.73 34.76 -7.26
CA ALA A 47 -28.60 33.88 -7.08
C ALA A 47 -27.24 34.61 -7.14
N ALA A 48 -27.19 35.84 -7.66
CA ALA A 48 -25.94 36.57 -7.85
C ALA A 48 -25.54 37.49 -6.67
N GLY A 49 -26.29 37.56 -5.58
CA GLY A 49 -25.91 38.15 -4.27
C GLY A 49 -25.11 39.44 -4.24
N ASP A 50 -24.98 40.19 -5.34
CA ASP A 50 -24.20 41.40 -5.45
C ASP A 50 -24.80 42.33 -6.51
N ASP A 51 -24.44 43.61 -6.44
CA ASP A 51 -24.87 44.75 -7.26
C ASP A 51 -24.70 44.59 -8.79
N SER A 52 -25.03 43.43 -9.29
CA SER A 52 -25.13 43.16 -10.72
C SER A 52 -26.23 44.05 -11.32
N PRO A 53 -26.05 44.60 -12.51
CA PRO A 53 -27.05 45.44 -13.19
C PRO A 53 -28.40 44.75 -13.42
N PHE A 54 -28.55 43.51 -12.94
CA PHE A 54 -29.73 42.64 -13.08
C PHE A 54 -30.41 42.31 -11.77
N SER A 55 -30.14 43.01 -10.66
CA SER A 55 -30.87 42.87 -9.41
C SER A 55 -32.26 43.47 -9.54
N GLY A 56 -33.16 42.70 -10.07
CA GLY A 56 -34.56 43.13 -10.12
C GLY A 56 -35.18 43.00 -11.50
N TYR A 57 -36.47 43.02 -11.51
CA TYR A 57 -37.37 43.26 -12.60
C TYR A 57 -36.69 44.10 -13.71
N GLN A 58 -36.60 43.56 -14.95
CA GLN A 58 -36.14 44.34 -16.09
C GLN A 58 -37.13 45.44 -16.36
N GLU A 59 -36.93 46.59 -15.74
CA GLU A 59 -37.85 47.68 -15.72
C GLU A 59 -37.93 48.37 -17.10
N TRP A 60 -36.82 48.25 -17.85
CA TRP A 60 -36.62 48.93 -19.13
C TRP A 60 -36.42 47.92 -20.25
N PHE A 61 -36.69 48.35 -21.48
CA PHE A 61 -36.33 47.60 -22.68
C PHE A 61 -34.84 47.67 -22.95
N ASP A 62 -34.21 46.54 -23.25
CA ASP A 62 -32.77 46.46 -23.47
C ASP A 62 -32.42 45.65 -24.73
N ASP A 63 -31.16 45.72 -25.18
CA ASP A 63 -30.67 44.95 -26.30
C ASP A 63 -30.65 43.45 -26.00
N LEU A 64 -30.55 43.11 -24.72
CA LEU A 64 -30.43 41.74 -24.21
C LEU A 64 -31.43 41.45 -23.12
N THR A 65 -31.88 40.22 -23.05
CA THR A 65 -32.53 39.66 -21.86
C THR A 65 -31.80 38.38 -21.42
N TYR A 66 -32.00 37.95 -20.17
CA TYR A 66 -31.25 36.85 -19.59
C TYR A 66 -32.13 35.73 -19.10
N PHE A 67 -31.68 34.51 -19.29
CA PHE A 67 -32.33 33.28 -18.81
C PHE A 67 -31.37 32.46 -17.97
N CYS A 68 -31.89 31.70 -17.02
CA CYS A 68 -31.14 30.88 -16.09
C CYS A 68 -31.84 29.56 -15.74
N CYS A 69 -31.25 28.77 -14.86
CA CYS A 69 -31.79 27.47 -14.48
C CYS A 69 -33.16 27.52 -13.79
N GLU A 70 -33.42 28.57 -13.03
CA GLU A 70 -34.71 28.73 -12.34
C GLU A 70 -35.85 28.96 -13.33
N ASP A 71 -35.55 29.51 -14.51
CA ASP A 71 -36.52 29.70 -15.57
C ASP A 71 -37.07 28.42 -16.18
N PHE A 72 -36.34 27.33 -15.97
CA PHE A 72 -36.73 25.99 -16.42
C PHE A 72 -37.98 25.46 -15.74
N ALA A 73 -38.24 25.93 -14.51
CA ALA A 73 -39.46 25.56 -13.75
C ALA A 73 -40.72 26.21 -14.26
N ALA A 74 -40.60 27.21 -15.11
CA ALA A 74 -41.75 27.89 -15.73
C ALA A 74 -42.15 27.19 -17.02
N ASP A 75 -43.45 26.93 -17.19
CA ASP A 75 -43.99 26.36 -18.44
C ASP A 75 -43.69 27.26 -19.64
N SER A 76 -43.75 28.56 -19.44
CA SER A 76 -43.34 29.58 -20.40
C SER A 76 -43.09 30.94 -19.70
N ILE A 77 -42.20 31.71 -20.27
CA ILE A 77 -41.85 33.05 -19.81
C ILE A 77 -42.30 34.07 -20.86
N SER A 78 -42.99 35.08 -20.43
CA SER A 78 -43.42 36.13 -21.35
C SER A 78 -42.37 37.22 -21.47
N VAL A 79 -41.95 37.53 -22.67
CA VAL A 79 -41.12 38.69 -23.01
C VAL A 79 -41.88 39.62 -23.95
N VAL A 80 -41.60 40.90 -23.88
CA VAL A 80 -42.09 41.88 -24.85
C VAL A 80 -40.95 42.30 -25.75
N LEU A 81 -41.07 42.00 -27.01
CA LEU A 81 -40.22 42.55 -28.06
C LEU A 81 -40.78 43.90 -28.49
N ARG A 82 -39.98 44.95 -28.44
CA ARG A 82 -40.32 46.29 -28.98
C ARG A 82 -39.50 46.54 -30.22
N VAL A 83 -40.19 46.84 -31.31
CA VAL A 83 -39.59 47.11 -32.61
C VAL A 83 -39.77 48.60 -32.90
N TYR A 84 -38.66 49.26 -33.20
CA TYR A 84 -38.58 50.68 -33.50
C TYR A 84 -38.28 50.92 -34.98
N ASP A 85 -38.84 51.96 -35.56
CA ASP A 85 -38.53 52.49 -36.92
C ASP A 85 -37.42 53.55 -36.90
N VAL A 86 -36.95 53.94 -35.69
CA VAL A 86 -35.84 54.88 -35.45
C VAL A 86 -34.91 54.28 -34.42
N ASN A 87 -33.60 54.48 -34.58
CA ASN A 87 -32.61 53.95 -33.64
C ASN A 87 -32.80 54.51 -32.23
N PRO A 88 -33.17 53.66 -31.26
CA PRO A 88 -33.42 54.10 -29.88
C PRO A 88 -32.15 54.32 -29.08
N GLY A 89 -30.96 54.01 -29.66
CA GLY A 89 -29.66 54.03 -29.00
C GLY A 89 -29.34 52.68 -28.35
N GLU A 90 -28.06 52.50 -27.98
CA GLU A 90 -27.60 51.27 -27.29
C GLU A 90 -28.02 51.25 -25.81
N GLY A 91 -28.21 50.04 -25.26
CA GLY A 91 -28.52 49.79 -23.86
C GLY A 91 -29.99 50.00 -23.51
N ALA A 92 -30.27 50.18 -22.22
CA ALA A 92 -31.62 50.19 -21.68
C ALA A 92 -32.41 51.46 -22.04
N VAL A 93 -33.65 51.27 -22.49
CA VAL A 93 -34.59 52.35 -22.84
C VAL A 93 -35.77 52.32 -21.88
N ASN A 94 -36.11 53.44 -21.25
CA ASN A 94 -37.25 53.58 -20.38
C ASN A 94 -38.56 53.31 -21.16
N PRO A 95 -39.48 52.47 -20.62
CA PRO A 95 -40.75 52.14 -21.30
C PRO A 95 -41.64 53.34 -21.59
N ASP A 96 -41.47 54.41 -20.83
CA ASP A 96 -42.23 55.66 -21.01
C ASP A 96 -41.54 56.61 -22.00
N ARG A 97 -40.43 56.19 -22.62
CA ARG A 97 -39.71 56.98 -23.62
C ARG A 97 -39.56 56.22 -24.90
N GLU A 98 -39.48 56.92 -26.02
CA GLU A 98 -39.27 56.32 -27.34
C GLU A 98 -37.76 55.92 -27.53
N THR A 99 -36.86 56.60 -26.84
CA THR A 99 -35.41 56.32 -26.88
C THR A 99 -34.74 56.56 -25.53
N ASN A 100 -33.50 56.08 -25.33
CA ASN A 100 -32.68 56.36 -24.15
C ASN A 100 -32.20 57.80 -24.02
N GLN A 101 -32.34 58.64 -25.10
CA GLN A 101 -31.95 60.04 -25.12
C GLN A 101 -33.16 61.02 -24.99
N GLY A 102 -34.40 60.54 -25.01
CA GLY A 102 -35.61 61.33 -24.92
C GLY A 102 -36.66 60.86 -25.91
N ASP A 103 -37.76 61.59 -26.00
CA ASP A 103 -38.81 61.31 -26.96
C ASP A 103 -38.33 61.68 -28.37
N LEU A 104 -38.58 60.83 -29.33
CA LEU A 104 -38.44 61.06 -30.75
C LEU A 104 -39.76 60.97 -31.46
N ASP A 105 -39.86 61.62 -32.66
CA ASP A 105 -41.04 61.48 -33.55
C ASP A 105 -41.09 60.07 -34.22
N GLY A 106 -40.56 59.05 -33.60
CA GLY A 106 -40.53 57.64 -34.08
C GLY A 106 -41.70 56.85 -33.56
N HIS A 107 -42.01 55.74 -34.25
CA HIS A 107 -43.03 54.82 -33.84
C HIS A 107 -42.40 53.51 -33.38
N TYR A 108 -43.08 52.88 -32.45
CA TYR A 108 -42.71 51.51 -32.04
C TYR A 108 -43.97 50.61 -32.01
N ALA A 109 -43.70 49.31 -32.11
CA ALA A 109 -44.74 48.29 -31.90
C ALA A 109 -44.23 47.25 -30.92
N ASP A 110 -45.11 46.85 -30.01
CA ASP A 110 -44.83 45.82 -29.00
C ASP A 110 -45.44 44.49 -29.42
N CYS A 111 -44.70 43.43 -29.31
CA CYS A 111 -45.12 42.06 -29.54
C CYS A 111 -44.79 41.18 -28.33
N MET A 112 -45.74 40.42 -27.85
CA MET A 112 -45.52 39.48 -26.76
C MET A 112 -45.07 38.16 -27.32
N VAL A 113 -43.97 37.64 -26.80
CA VAL A 113 -43.37 36.37 -27.21
C VAL A 113 -43.29 35.43 -25.99
N GLN A 114 -43.73 34.21 -26.18
CA GLN A 114 -43.57 33.15 -25.17
C GLN A 114 -42.25 32.46 -25.35
N VAL A 115 -41.48 32.32 -24.28
CA VAL A 115 -40.16 31.67 -24.27
C VAL A 115 -40.24 30.42 -23.43
N THR A 116 -39.77 29.32 -23.97
CA THR A 116 -39.52 28.08 -23.22
C THR A 116 -38.04 27.86 -23.11
N VAL A 117 -37.58 27.58 -21.88
CA VAL A 117 -36.16 27.31 -21.58
C VAL A 117 -35.94 25.82 -21.55
N GLN A 118 -34.90 25.36 -22.22
CA GLN A 118 -34.52 23.96 -22.30
C GLN A 118 -33.04 23.79 -21.93
N SER A 119 -32.69 22.62 -21.39
CA SER A 119 -31.30 22.23 -21.11
C SER A 119 -31.12 20.82 -21.65
N GLU A 120 -30.65 20.72 -22.87
CA GLU A 120 -30.39 19.39 -23.51
C GLU A 120 -29.02 18.83 -23.21
N GLU A 121 -28.08 19.64 -22.79
CA GLU A 121 -26.71 19.23 -22.52
C GLU A 121 -26.54 18.73 -21.08
N PRO A 122 -25.73 17.66 -20.90
CA PRO A 122 -25.29 17.22 -19.58
C PRO A 122 -24.50 18.32 -18.87
N PRO A 123 -24.56 18.40 -17.53
CA PRO A 123 -23.74 19.36 -16.79
C PRO A 123 -22.25 19.06 -16.97
N ALA A 124 -21.49 20.09 -17.33
CA ALA A 124 -20.04 20.02 -17.35
C ALA A 124 -19.49 20.19 -15.93
N ILE A 125 -18.75 19.20 -15.44
CA ILE A 125 -18.07 19.23 -14.15
C ILE A 125 -16.58 19.01 -14.32
N THR A 126 -15.79 19.65 -13.47
CA THR A 126 -14.33 19.48 -13.47
C THR A 126 -13.91 18.76 -12.20
N CYS A 127 -13.30 17.59 -12.38
CA CYS A 127 -12.79 16.82 -11.27
C CYS A 127 -11.57 17.48 -10.61
N PRO A 128 -11.36 17.22 -9.33
CA PRO A 128 -10.07 17.47 -8.69
C PRO A 128 -8.96 16.75 -9.43
N PRO A 129 -7.72 17.27 -9.43
CA PRO A 129 -6.60 16.63 -10.08
C PRO A 129 -6.31 15.25 -9.48
N ASN A 130 -5.79 14.34 -10.31
CA ASN A 130 -5.25 13.08 -9.81
C ASN A 130 -4.05 13.34 -8.90
N VAL A 131 -3.92 12.56 -7.84
CA VAL A 131 -2.85 12.68 -6.85
C VAL A 131 -2.18 11.33 -6.59
N SER A 132 -0.95 11.38 -6.10
CA SER A 132 -0.24 10.22 -5.55
C SER A 132 0.04 10.49 -4.08
N ILE A 133 -0.17 9.48 -3.24
CA ILE A 133 0.04 9.52 -1.80
C ILE A 133 0.87 8.32 -1.36
N ASP A 134 1.57 8.45 -0.24
CA ASP A 134 2.24 7.31 0.37
C ASP A 134 1.22 6.37 1.03
N CYS A 135 1.48 5.08 0.98
CA CYS A 135 0.63 4.07 1.61
C CYS A 135 0.53 4.20 3.15
N LYS A 136 1.38 5.02 3.76
CA LYS A 136 1.35 5.36 5.20
C LYS A 136 0.45 6.55 5.49
N ASP A 137 0.05 7.30 4.47
CA ASP A 137 -0.82 8.45 4.63
C ASP A 137 -2.24 8.02 5.02
N ASP A 138 -2.90 8.86 5.79
CA ASP A 138 -4.31 8.65 6.13
C ASP A 138 -5.21 9.11 4.96
N TYR A 139 -5.92 8.17 4.37
CA TYR A 139 -6.92 8.41 3.32
C TYR A 139 -8.35 8.04 3.74
N SER A 140 -8.62 8.06 5.02
CA SER A 140 -9.97 7.81 5.55
C SER A 140 -10.98 8.91 5.18
N ASP A 141 -10.48 10.15 4.98
CA ASP A 141 -11.25 11.28 4.48
C ASP A 141 -10.75 11.68 3.09
N LEU A 142 -11.46 11.23 2.06
CA LEU A 142 -11.08 11.53 0.67
C LEU A 142 -11.38 12.97 0.25
N SER A 143 -12.11 13.75 1.06
CA SER A 143 -12.42 15.16 0.75
C SER A 143 -11.18 16.06 0.75
N ILE A 144 -10.13 15.67 1.48
CA ILE A 144 -8.85 16.39 1.54
C ILE A 144 -8.14 16.45 0.19
N PHE A 145 -8.43 15.50 -0.72
CA PHE A 145 -7.85 15.43 -2.06
C PHE A 145 -8.62 16.28 -3.10
N GLY A 146 -9.51 17.13 -2.62
CA GLY A 146 -10.26 18.08 -3.43
C GLY A 146 -11.72 17.72 -3.60
N THR A 147 -12.45 18.72 -4.07
CA THR A 147 -13.87 18.64 -4.41
C THR A 147 -14.09 19.04 -5.86
N VAL A 148 -15.19 18.61 -6.42
CA VAL A 148 -15.58 18.98 -7.79
C VAL A 148 -15.87 20.47 -7.86
N ASP A 149 -15.32 21.12 -8.89
CA ASP A 149 -15.77 22.45 -9.26
C ASP A 149 -17.04 22.31 -10.12
N THR A 150 -18.13 22.75 -9.55
CA THR A 150 -19.44 22.80 -10.21
C THR A 150 -19.63 24.21 -10.75
N MET A 151 -19.23 24.46 -11.99
CA MET A 151 -19.75 25.62 -12.68
C MET A 151 -21.27 25.44 -12.74
N LEU A 152 -21.99 26.38 -12.17
CA LEU A 152 -23.44 26.40 -11.89
C LEU A 152 -24.37 26.02 -13.08
N ASN A 153 -24.29 24.78 -13.53
CA ASN A 153 -24.98 24.26 -14.73
C ASN A 153 -26.32 23.62 -14.37
N CYS A 154 -27.19 24.29 -13.67
CA CYS A 154 -28.50 23.74 -13.30
C CYS A 154 -28.42 22.39 -12.55
N ILE A 155 -27.31 22.16 -11.82
CA ILE A 155 -27.10 20.92 -11.08
C ILE A 155 -28.02 20.89 -9.88
N VAL A 156 -28.86 19.87 -9.79
CA VAL A 156 -29.78 19.63 -8.66
C VAL A 156 -29.29 18.51 -7.75
N ASN A 157 -28.43 17.66 -8.26
CA ASN A 157 -27.83 16.58 -7.47
C ASN A 157 -26.36 16.37 -7.86
N LEU A 158 -25.50 16.17 -6.86
CA LEU A 158 -24.10 15.79 -7.02
C LEU A 158 -23.85 14.59 -6.12
N GLU A 159 -23.51 13.48 -6.71
CA GLU A 159 -23.16 12.23 -6.02
C GLU A 159 -21.70 11.89 -6.25
N SER A 160 -21.07 11.21 -5.28
CA SER A 160 -19.77 10.59 -5.46
C SER A 160 -19.87 9.09 -5.22
N VAL A 161 -19.26 8.31 -6.11
CA VAL A 161 -19.09 6.86 -5.98
C VAL A 161 -17.61 6.57 -5.84
N GLU A 162 -17.26 5.87 -4.77
CA GLU A 162 -15.88 5.57 -4.45
C GLU A 162 -15.60 4.09 -4.63
N SER A 163 -14.45 3.77 -5.23
CA SER A 163 -13.97 2.41 -5.38
C SER A 163 -12.52 2.33 -4.89
N ILE A 164 -12.28 1.50 -3.88
CA ILE A 164 -10.97 1.32 -3.26
C ILE A 164 -10.42 -0.02 -3.73
N ASN A 165 -9.30 -0.01 -4.43
CA ASN A 165 -8.58 -1.19 -4.90
C ASN A 165 -7.15 -1.15 -4.39
N ILE A 166 -6.97 -1.52 -3.12
CA ILE A 166 -5.69 -1.59 -2.42
C ILE A 166 -5.35 -3.07 -2.21
N ASN A 167 -4.14 -3.45 -2.59
CA ASN A 167 -3.63 -4.81 -2.45
C ASN A 167 -3.13 -5.10 -1.02
N GLY A 168 -2.67 -6.34 -0.77
CA GLY A 168 -2.13 -6.75 0.53
C GLY A 168 -0.87 -6.00 0.96
N CYS A 169 -0.21 -5.29 0.05
CA CYS A 169 0.94 -4.44 0.31
C CYS A 169 0.56 -2.98 0.61
N GLY A 170 -0.71 -2.68 0.77
CA GLY A 170 -1.18 -1.32 1.04
C GLY A 170 -1.09 -0.38 -0.17
N THR A 171 -0.77 -0.87 -1.37
CA THR A 171 -0.64 -0.07 -2.59
C THR A 171 -1.75 -0.35 -3.59
N GLY A 172 -2.08 0.63 -4.42
CA GLY A 172 -3.13 0.49 -5.42
C GLY A 172 -3.71 1.80 -5.88
N PHE A 173 -5.03 1.81 -6.10
CA PHE A 173 -5.74 2.99 -6.58
C PHE A 173 -7.07 3.15 -5.87
N ILE A 174 -7.42 4.40 -5.57
CA ILE A 174 -8.74 4.81 -5.14
C ILE A 174 -9.31 5.66 -6.27
N THR A 175 -10.49 5.30 -6.78
CA THR A 175 -11.19 6.08 -7.79
C THR A 175 -12.43 6.71 -7.17
N ARG A 176 -12.65 8.00 -7.47
CA ARG A 176 -13.84 8.75 -7.08
C ARG A 176 -14.52 9.21 -8.36
N GLU A 177 -15.68 8.65 -8.66
CA GLU A 177 -16.52 9.08 -9.76
C GLU A 177 -17.55 10.06 -9.22
N PHE A 178 -17.55 11.27 -9.75
CA PHE A 178 -18.52 12.31 -9.44
C PHE A 178 -19.55 12.36 -10.54
N ILE A 179 -20.83 12.34 -10.15
CA ILE A 179 -21.97 12.34 -11.06
C ILE A 179 -22.85 13.53 -10.72
N ALA A 180 -22.93 14.47 -11.62
CA ALA A 180 -23.80 15.63 -11.51
C ALA A 180 -25.06 15.42 -12.36
N THR A 181 -26.22 15.67 -11.77
CA THR A 181 -27.50 15.57 -12.47
C THR A 181 -28.12 16.96 -12.56
N ASN A 182 -28.52 17.37 -13.74
CA ASN A 182 -29.24 18.64 -13.93
C ASN A 182 -30.74 18.48 -13.65
N ILE A 183 -31.46 19.60 -13.67
CA ILE A 183 -32.90 19.65 -13.38
C ILE A 183 -33.77 18.80 -14.34
N VAL A 184 -33.26 18.49 -15.54
CA VAL A 184 -33.92 17.65 -16.55
C VAL A 184 -33.62 16.16 -16.40
N GLY A 185 -32.65 15.82 -15.55
CA GLY A 185 -32.20 14.46 -15.35
C GLY A 185 -31.01 14.02 -16.22
N ASN A 186 -30.43 14.91 -17.04
CA ASN A 186 -29.20 14.63 -17.76
C ASN A 186 -28.03 14.57 -16.79
N GLN A 187 -27.12 13.61 -17.01
CA GLN A 187 -25.98 13.35 -16.14
C GLN A 187 -24.67 13.64 -16.85
N GLY A 188 -23.79 14.37 -16.15
CA GLY A 188 -22.39 14.51 -16.49
C GLY A 188 -21.54 13.85 -15.41
N SER A 189 -20.45 13.24 -15.77
CA SER A 189 -19.54 12.62 -14.80
C SER A 189 -18.08 12.95 -15.07
N CYS A 190 -17.28 12.84 -14.02
CA CYS A 190 -15.82 12.87 -14.13
C CYS A 190 -15.20 11.98 -13.05
N THR A 191 -13.96 11.57 -13.26
CA THR A 191 -13.27 10.64 -12.35
C THR A 191 -11.94 11.22 -11.88
N GLN A 192 -11.72 11.19 -10.56
CA GLN A 192 -10.42 11.41 -9.92
C GLN A 192 -9.80 10.06 -9.58
N THR A 193 -8.51 9.91 -9.84
CA THR A 193 -7.72 8.76 -9.39
C THR A 193 -6.68 9.20 -8.36
N ILE A 194 -6.66 8.52 -7.21
CA ILE A 194 -5.67 8.66 -6.15
C ILE A 194 -4.81 7.40 -6.20
N ALA A 195 -3.54 7.54 -6.59
CA ALA A 195 -2.58 6.44 -6.57
C ALA A 195 -1.99 6.31 -5.17
N VAL A 196 -2.10 5.14 -4.57
CA VAL A 196 -1.47 4.82 -3.29
C VAL A 196 -0.21 4.02 -3.58
N VAL A 197 0.95 4.60 -3.29
CA VAL A 197 2.26 4.03 -3.62
C VAL A 197 3.11 3.86 -2.36
N ASN A 198 4.10 3.00 -2.41
CA ASN A 198 5.11 2.91 -1.36
C ASN A 198 6.33 3.75 -1.78
N GLU A 199 6.47 4.95 -1.20
CA GLU A 199 7.58 5.86 -1.50
C GLU A 199 8.89 5.44 -0.82
N THR A 200 8.80 4.66 0.24
CA THR A 200 9.97 4.17 1.02
C THR A 200 9.91 2.65 1.17
N PRO A 201 10.24 1.90 0.10
CA PRO A 201 10.21 0.44 0.15
C PRO A 201 11.12 -0.12 1.24
N PHE A 202 10.73 -1.27 1.79
CA PHE A 202 11.53 -2.00 2.75
C PHE A 202 12.91 -2.35 2.18
N ASP A 203 13.96 -2.09 2.94
CA ASP A 203 15.35 -2.35 2.56
C ASP A 203 16.16 -3.01 3.69
N GLU A 204 17.44 -3.28 3.44
CA GLU A 204 18.32 -3.93 4.41
C GLU A 204 18.52 -3.12 5.69
N ASN A 205 18.39 -1.78 5.64
CA ASN A 205 18.53 -0.92 6.82
C ASN A 205 17.37 -1.07 7.82
N ASN A 206 16.27 -1.65 7.36
CA ASN A 206 15.14 -1.99 8.23
C ASN A 206 15.37 -3.29 9.02
N ILE A 207 16.52 -3.98 8.84
CA ILE A 207 16.78 -5.27 9.46
C ILE A 207 17.95 -5.14 10.44
N ILE A 208 17.70 -5.47 11.70
CA ILE A 208 18.78 -5.68 12.68
C ILE A 208 19.04 -7.18 12.75
N TRP A 209 20.15 -7.59 12.17
CA TRP A 209 20.54 -8.99 12.11
C TRP A 209 21.01 -9.53 13.46
N PRO A 210 20.76 -10.82 13.79
CA PRO A 210 21.28 -11.45 14.99
C PRO A 210 22.79 -11.54 14.93
N GLN A 211 23.43 -11.31 16.08
CA GLN A 211 24.87 -11.38 16.23
C GLN A 211 25.34 -12.83 16.37
N ASP A 212 26.61 -13.06 16.04
CA ASP A 212 27.29 -14.33 16.30
C ASP A 212 27.28 -14.68 17.78
N LEU A 213 27.31 -15.95 18.10
CA LEU A 213 27.16 -16.46 19.47
C LEU A 213 28.14 -17.60 19.74
N VAL A 214 28.71 -17.58 20.93
CA VAL A 214 29.48 -18.71 21.48
C VAL A 214 28.72 -19.29 22.65
N LEU A 215 28.40 -20.58 22.59
CA LEU A 215 27.75 -21.33 23.66
C LEU A 215 28.74 -22.34 24.25
N VAL A 216 28.65 -22.52 25.57
CA VAL A 216 29.50 -23.49 26.30
C VAL A 216 28.57 -24.52 26.93
N GLY A 217 28.93 -25.79 26.73
CA GLY A 217 28.21 -26.92 27.30
C GLY A 217 27.70 -27.90 26.26
N CYS A 218 27.33 -29.04 26.79
CA CYS A 218 26.88 -30.20 26.03
C CYS A 218 25.36 -30.12 25.78
N GLY A 219 24.97 -30.38 24.52
CA GLY A 219 23.55 -30.42 24.20
C GLY A 219 22.81 -29.09 24.34
N VAL A 220 23.55 -27.97 24.24
CA VAL A 220 22.94 -26.62 24.36
C VAL A 220 21.91 -26.35 23.27
N GLU A 221 20.82 -25.74 23.70
CA GLU A 221 19.72 -25.42 22.80
C GLU A 221 20.10 -24.27 21.86
N THR A 222 19.98 -24.48 20.57
CA THR A 222 20.35 -23.48 19.54
C THR A 222 19.16 -22.97 18.74
N HIS A 223 17.96 -23.45 19.04
CA HIS A 223 16.76 -22.94 18.37
C HIS A 223 16.58 -21.44 18.62
N PRO A 224 16.21 -20.64 17.61
CA PRO A 224 16.08 -19.19 17.77
C PRO A 224 15.18 -18.74 18.92
N ASP A 225 14.13 -19.49 19.24
CA ASP A 225 13.21 -19.17 20.33
C ASP A 225 13.80 -19.40 21.74
N SER A 226 14.86 -20.20 21.82
CA SER A 226 15.57 -20.47 23.08
C SER A 226 16.72 -19.49 23.31
N LEU A 227 17.11 -18.73 22.27
CA LEU A 227 18.14 -17.72 22.35
C LEU A 227 17.56 -16.36 22.74
N THR A 228 18.36 -15.55 23.45
CA THR A 228 17.98 -14.20 23.83
C THR A 228 18.53 -13.16 22.85
N PRO A 229 17.87 -12.01 22.66
CA PRO A 229 18.45 -10.92 21.89
C PRO A 229 19.80 -10.48 22.47
N PRO A 230 20.80 -10.12 21.64
CA PRO A 230 20.72 -9.86 20.20
C PRO A 230 20.99 -11.09 19.32
N HIS A 231 20.91 -12.32 19.81
CA HIS A 231 21.35 -13.54 19.12
C HIS A 231 20.18 -14.40 18.59
N SER A 232 18.93 -14.04 18.92
CA SER A 232 17.76 -14.89 18.64
C SER A 232 17.30 -14.83 17.20
N ARG A 233 16.68 -13.74 16.78
CA ARG A 233 16.07 -13.57 15.47
C ARG A 233 16.38 -12.18 14.90
N PRO A 234 16.29 -11.98 13.58
CA PRO A 234 16.27 -10.64 13.00
C PRO A 234 15.15 -9.79 13.63
N VAL A 235 15.47 -8.56 13.95
CA VAL A 235 14.48 -7.57 14.39
C VAL A 235 14.15 -6.72 13.20
N ILE A 236 12.86 -6.70 12.86
CA ILE A 236 12.33 -5.95 11.73
C ILE A 236 11.88 -4.57 12.22
N GLY A 237 12.29 -3.53 11.52
CA GLY A 237 11.92 -2.15 11.79
C GLY A 237 10.54 -1.80 11.24
N ASP A 238 10.48 -0.72 10.44
CA ASP A 238 9.23 -0.31 9.80
C ASP A 238 8.85 -1.29 8.68
N GLU A 239 7.77 -2.03 8.87
CA GLU A 239 7.18 -2.95 7.91
C GLU A 239 5.88 -2.43 7.27
N SER A 240 5.65 -1.11 7.41
CA SER A 240 4.49 -0.47 6.77
C SER A 240 4.57 -0.64 5.25
N CYS A 241 3.45 -1.00 4.64
CA CYS A 241 3.34 -1.24 3.19
C CYS A 241 4.25 -2.37 2.67
N SER A 242 4.61 -3.29 3.54
CA SER A 242 5.42 -4.46 3.24
C SER A 242 4.77 -5.72 3.82
N MET A 243 5.14 -6.88 3.27
CA MET A 243 4.68 -8.17 3.76
C MET A 243 5.91 -9.03 4.06
N ILE A 244 6.40 -8.92 5.30
CA ILE A 244 7.69 -9.49 5.70
C ILE A 244 7.51 -10.91 6.23
N MET A 245 8.38 -11.81 5.76
CA MET A 245 8.55 -13.16 6.30
C MET A 245 10.02 -13.41 6.63
N THR A 246 10.29 -14.04 7.77
CA THR A 246 11.62 -14.48 8.18
C THR A 246 11.72 -15.99 8.14
N HIS A 247 12.85 -16.49 7.63
CA HIS A 247 13.16 -17.92 7.59
C HIS A 247 14.64 -18.12 7.91
N TYR A 248 15.01 -19.31 8.42
CA TYR A 248 16.41 -19.70 8.60
C TYR A 248 16.67 -21.14 8.15
N ALA A 249 17.93 -21.40 7.81
CA ALA A 249 18.45 -22.73 7.53
C ALA A 249 19.82 -22.89 8.20
N ASP A 250 20.06 -24.03 8.81
CA ASP A 250 21.27 -24.33 9.55
C ASP A 250 22.13 -25.34 8.79
N ASP A 251 23.41 -24.97 8.56
CA ASP A 251 24.47 -25.87 8.13
C ASP A 251 25.40 -26.17 9.31
N VAL A 252 25.50 -27.44 9.71
CA VAL A 252 26.29 -27.88 10.87
C VAL A 252 27.65 -28.38 10.41
N TYR A 253 28.71 -27.71 10.88
CA TYR A 253 30.11 -28.05 10.62
C TYR A 253 30.71 -28.67 11.86
N LYS A 254 31.05 -29.96 11.76
CA LYS A 254 31.72 -30.71 12.81
C LYS A 254 33.23 -30.54 12.69
N ASN A 255 34.00 -30.74 13.79
CA ASN A 255 35.45 -30.55 13.86
C ASN A 255 35.91 -29.14 13.43
N ALA A 256 35.24 -28.11 13.91
CA ALA A 256 35.47 -26.70 13.50
C ALA A 256 36.39 -25.99 14.51
N PHE A 257 37.58 -26.54 14.78
CA PHE A 257 38.54 -25.97 15.75
C PHE A 257 38.60 -24.43 15.71
N PRO A 258 38.61 -23.71 16.86
CA PRO A 258 38.66 -24.21 18.23
C PRO A 258 37.35 -24.71 18.83
N ALA A 259 36.20 -24.53 18.15
CA ALA A 259 34.92 -25.02 18.62
C ALA A 259 34.75 -26.52 18.32
N CYS A 260 33.91 -27.22 19.12
CA CYS A 260 33.52 -28.60 18.85
C CYS A 260 32.78 -28.73 17.52
N TYR A 261 31.77 -27.87 17.36
CA TYR A 261 31.07 -27.71 16.10
C TYR A 261 30.57 -26.27 15.95
N LYS A 262 30.30 -25.89 14.71
CA LYS A 262 29.77 -24.59 14.36
C LYS A 262 28.50 -24.77 13.56
N ILE A 263 27.53 -23.93 13.84
CA ILE A 263 26.31 -23.79 13.02
C ILE A 263 26.46 -22.50 12.23
N LYS A 264 26.41 -22.61 10.91
CA LYS A 264 26.15 -21.43 10.04
C LYS A 264 24.68 -21.36 9.76
N ARG A 265 24.01 -20.45 10.46
CA ARG A 265 22.60 -20.17 10.29
C ARG A 265 22.43 -19.09 9.24
N THR A 266 21.89 -19.46 8.08
CA THR A 266 21.55 -18.52 7.04
C THR A 266 20.14 -17.98 7.31
N TRP A 267 20.06 -16.74 7.71
CA TRP A 267 18.81 -16.00 7.82
C TRP A 267 18.38 -15.47 6.46
N SER A 268 17.10 -15.54 6.18
CA SER A 268 16.45 -14.92 5.02
C SER A 268 15.26 -14.11 5.47
N VAL A 269 15.22 -12.84 5.09
CA VAL A 269 14.09 -11.95 5.26
C VAL A 269 13.55 -11.65 3.88
N ILE A 270 12.27 -11.87 3.66
CA ILE A 270 11.59 -11.71 2.36
C ILE A 270 10.50 -10.69 2.52
N ASP A 271 10.53 -9.66 1.69
CA ASP A 271 9.39 -8.77 1.47
C ASP A 271 8.63 -9.20 0.22
N TRP A 272 7.46 -9.81 0.40
CA TRP A 272 6.62 -10.29 -0.69
C TRP A 272 6.06 -9.18 -1.58
N CYS A 273 6.11 -7.93 -1.12
CA CYS A 273 5.63 -6.78 -1.89
C CYS A 273 6.64 -6.32 -2.95
N THR A 274 7.92 -6.58 -2.70
CA THR A 274 9.02 -6.23 -3.62
C THR A 274 9.69 -7.46 -4.23
N TYR A 275 9.38 -8.68 -3.72
CA TYR A 275 10.00 -9.91 -4.17
C TYR A 275 9.75 -10.19 -5.65
N ASN A 276 10.84 -10.27 -6.41
CA ASN A 276 10.83 -10.64 -7.82
C ASN A 276 11.84 -11.79 -8.08
N PRO A 277 11.37 -13.04 -8.27
CA PRO A 277 12.23 -14.20 -8.51
C PRO A 277 12.94 -14.15 -9.87
N ASP A 278 12.41 -13.37 -10.83
CA ASP A 278 12.95 -13.26 -12.20
C ASP A 278 14.01 -12.15 -12.34
N ALA A 279 14.25 -11.38 -11.29
CA ALA A 279 15.27 -10.36 -11.27
C ALA A 279 16.68 -11.01 -11.30
N PRO A 280 17.68 -10.40 -11.97
CA PRO A 280 19.06 -10.89 -12.00
C PRO A 280 19.71 -11.03 -10.62
N ALA A 281 19.34 -10.15 -9.69
CA ALA A 281 19.50 -10.31 -8.25
C ALA A 281 18.09 -10.33 -7.68
N PRO A 282 17.68 -11.34 -6.90
CA PRO A 282 16.32 -11.40 -6.38
C PRO A 282 16.08 -10.19 -5.47
N ASP A 283 15.34 -9.24 -5.98
CA ASP A 283 14.87 -8.10 -5.20
C ASP A 283 13.90 -8.58 -4.12
N GLY A 284 13.87 -7.89 -2.98
CA GLY A 284 12.98 -8.23 -1.87
C GLY A 284 13.44 -9.43 -1.03
N ILE A 285 14.66 -9.97 -1.24
CA ILE A 285 15.28 -10.97 -0.37
C ILE A 285 16.57 -10.46 0.21
N PHE A 286 16.66 -10.45 1.53
CA PHE A 286 17.84 -10.08 2.30
C PHE A 286 18.37 -11.31 3.04
N ARG A 287 19.69 -11.52 3.05
CA ARG A 287 20.31 -12.69 3.69
C ARG A 287 21.51 -12.29 4.51
N GLN A 288 21.62 -12.93 5.69
CA GLN A 288 22.77 -12.79 6.59
C GLN A 288 23.10 -14.14 7.19
N ILE A 289 24.40 -14.41 7.38
CA ILE A 289 24.88 -15.60 8.06
C ILE A 289 25.21 -15.22 9.49
N GLN A 290 24.62 -15.95 10.44
CA GLN A 290 24.98 -15.94 11.85
C GLN A 290 25.83 -17.19 12.12
N THR A 291 26.97 -17.02 12.80
CA THR A 291 27.81 -18.12 13.26
C THR A 291 27.51 -18.42 14.73
N ILE A 292 27.14 -19.66 15.03
CA ILE A 292 26.95 -20.15 16.39
C ILE A 292 28.04 -21.19 16.64
N GLU A 293 28.97 -20.87 17.56
CA GLU A 293 30.04 -21.78 17.98
C GLU A 293 29.63 -22.48 19.25
N ILE A 294 29.79 -23.79 19.30
CA ILE A 294 29.51 -24.59 20.48
C ILE A 294 30.81 -25.19 20.99
N ASN A 295 31.17 -24.84 22.21
CA ASN A 295 32.33 -25.35 22.92
C ASN A 295 31.86 -26.27 24.04
N ASP A 296 32.32 -27.53 24.01
CA ASP A 296 32.12 -28.48 25.06
C ASP A 296 33.46 -28.65 25.81
N GLU A 297 33.44 -28.43 27.10
CA GLU A 297 34.62 -28.56 28.00
C GLU A 297 34.47 -29.70 29.00
N GLU A 298 33.36 -30.47 28.91
CA GLU A 298 33.05 -31.56 29.81
C GLU A 298 33.61 -32.91 29.23
N ALA A 299 34.36 -33.65 30.01
CA ALA A 299 34.81 -34.95 29.62
C ALA A 299 33.74 -36.04 29.83
N PRO A 300 33.73 -37.09 28.97
CA PRO A 300 32.79 -38.20 29.14
C PRO A 300 32.77 -38.79 30.55
N VAL A 301 31.59 -39.03 31.08
CA VAL A 301 31.42 -39.73 32.36
C VAL A 301 31.47 -41.23 32.09
N VAL A 302 32.47 -41.87 32.67
CA VAL A 302 32.76 -43.28 32.42
C VAL A 302 32.74 -44.08 33.70
N ILE A 303 32.09 -45.24 33.70
CA ILE A 303 32.27 -46.24 34.75
C ILE A 303 33.46 -47.12 34.34
N CYS A 304 34.63 -46.87 34.91
CA CYS A 304 35.85 -47.60 34.58
C CYS A 304 35.76 -49.09 34.85
N PRO A 305 36.37 -49.95 34.01
CA PRO A 305 36.50 -51.37 34.24
C PRO A 305 37.20 -51.65 35.57
N ARG A 306 36.79 -52.72 36.27
CA ARG A 306 37.44 -53.12 37.54
C ARG A 306 38.62 -53.96 37.29
N ASP A 307 39.58 -53.90 38.22
CA ASP A 307 40.72 -54.88 38.27
C ASP A 307 40.18 -56.30 38.28
N THR A 308 40.80 -57.15 37.45
CA THR A 308 40.32 -58.50 37.21
C THR A 308 41.37 -59.49 37.28
N ILE A 309 41.08 -60.67 37.87
CA ILE A 309 41.98 -61.86 37.90
C ILE A 309 41.42 -62.90 36.94
N VAL A 310 42.23 -63.33 35.97
CA VAL A 310 41.82 -64.30 34.98
C VAL A 310 42.67 -65.52 35.09
N GLY A 311 42.10 -66.69 35.02
CA GLY A 311 42.84 -67.97 35.03
C GLY A 311 43.30 -68.34 33.61
N VAL A 312 44.48 -68.87 33.49
CA VAL A 312 45.01 -69.45 32.25
C VAL A 312 44.19 -70.63 31.76
N GLN A 313 44.04 -70.76 30.47
CA GLN A 313 43.40 -71.91 29.82
C GLN A 313 44.47 -72.70 29.04
N ASN A 314 44.42 -73.98 29.04
CA ASN A 314 45.13 -75.04 28.26
C ASN A 314 46.67 -75.00 28.08
N ASP A 315 47.32 -73.86 27.90
CA ASP A 315 48.76 -73.74 27.59
C ASP A 315 49.56 -73.08 28.71
N CYS A 316 48.98 -72.56 29.78
CA CYS A 316 49.62 -71.91 30.91
C CYS A 316 50.56 -70.70 30.56
N GLU A 317 50.38 -70.07 29.40
CA GLU A 317 51.20 -68.91 28.98
C GLU A 317 50.48 -67.60 28.96
N ALA A 318 49.21 -67.61 28.57
CA ALA A 318 48.38 -66.43 28.48
C ALA A 318 46.89 -66.72 28.78
N ALA A 319 46.10 -65.69 28.99
CA ALA A 319 44.62 -65.76 29.09
C ALA A 319 43.95 -64.72 28.19
N GLU A 320 42.96 -65.20 27.46
CA GLU A 320 42.07 -64.33 26.70
C GLU A 320 41.19 -63.50 27.67
N PHE A 321 41.15 -62.23 27.47
CA PHE A 321 40.28 -61.28 28.23
C PHE A 321 39.50 -60.38 27.32
N VAL A 322 38.23 -60.27 27.60
CA VAL A 322 37.30 -59.36 26.92
C VAL A 322 36.74 -58.42 27.95
N PHE A 323 36.80 -57.12 27.67
CA PHE A 323 36.21 -56.10 28.53
C PHE A 323 34.73 -56.15 28.39
N ASP A 324 34.00 -56.14 29.48
CA ASP A 324 32.55 -55.97 29.48
C ASP A 324 32.16 -54.59 28.94
N SER A 325 30.99 -54.49 28.34
CA SER A 325 30.41 -53.22 27.91
C SER A 325 30.41 -52.21 29.03
N ILE A 326 31.16 -51.14 28.87
CA ILE A 326 31.30 -50.10 29.89
C ILE A 326 30.32 -48.98 29.60
N PHE A 327 29.70 -48.47 30.65
CA PHE A 327 28.81 -47.34 30.55
C PHE A 327 29.64 -46.06 30.29
N VAL A 328 29.32 -45.38 29.21
CA VAL A 328 29.84 -44.06 28.87
C VAL A 328 28.66 -43.15 28.68
N ASP A 329 28.56 -42.07 29.43
CA ASP A 329 27.54 -41.04 29.29
C ASP A 329 28.21 -39.74 28.83
N ASP A 330 27.82 -39.31 27.67
CA ASP A 330 28.28 -38.07 27.06
C ASP A 330 27.30 -37.58 26.00
N CYS A 331 27.27 -36.30 25.74
CA CYS A 331 26.40 -35.71 24.74
C CYS A 331 26.99 -35.71 23.33
N SER A 332 28.26 -36.02 23.21
CA SER A 332 28.94 -36.10 21.92
C SER A 332 28.35 -37.20 21.04
N PRO A 333 28.15 -36.93 19.75
CA PRO A 333 27.58 -37.91 18.83
C PRO A 333 28.50 -39.12 18.58
N LYS A 334 29.76 -39.02 19.02
CA LYS A 334 30.76 -40.02 18.84
C LYS A 334 31.75 -39.98 20.00
N ILE A 335 32.03 -41.14 20.57
CA ILE A 335 33.07 -41.35 21.55
C ILE A 335 34.19 -42.16 20.88
N ASP A 336 35.41 -41.71 21.01
CA ASP A 336 36.62 -42.42 20.57
C ASP A 336 37.30 -43.08 21.80
N ILE A 337 37.51 -44.38 21.72
CA ILE A 337 38.19 -45.17 22.77
C ILE A 337 39.54 -45.63 22.22
N SER A 338 40.57 -45.36 22.97
CA SER A 338 41.93 -45.84 22.71
C SER A 338 42.54 -46.44 23.96
N HIS A 339 43.61 -47.22 23.80
CA HIS A 339 44.32 -47.89 24.91
C HIS A 339 45.83 -48.00 24.66
N ASN A 340 46.56 -48.25 25.72
CA ASN A 340 48.02 -48.41 25.66
C ASN A 340 48.48 -49.86 25.59
N SER A 341 47.56 -50.83 25.61
CA SER A 341 47.91 -52.23 25.65
C SER A 341 48.56 -52.76 24.33
N VAL A 342 49.65 -53.38 24.41
CA VAL A 342 50.32 -54.08 23.26
C VAL A 342 49.79 -55.50 23.07
N TYR A 343 48.99 -55.99 24.01
CA TYR A 343 48.42 -57.33 24.02
C TYR A 343 46.98 -57.37 23.50
N ALA A 344 46.46 -56.23 23.14
CA ALA A 344 45.12 -56.13 22.58
C ALA A 344 45.08 -56.53 21.10
N ASP A 345 43.99 -57.15 20.66
CA ASP A 345 43.76 -57.58 19.28
C ASP A 345 43.57 -56.43 18.31
N GLN A 346 43.08 -55.32 18.80
CA GLN A 346 42.80 -54.07 18.04
C GLN A 346 43.61 -52.89 18.61
N SER A 347 43.97 -51.95 17.79
CA SER A 347 44.72 -50.76 18.21
C SER A 347 43.82 -49.66 18.76
N SER A 348 42.51 -49.82 18.68
CA SER A 348 41.49 -48.89 19.15
C SER A 348 40.27 -49.62 19.68
N GLY A 349 39.45 -48.97 20.47
CA GLY A 349 38.32 -49.59 21.20
C GLY A 349 38.75 -50.10 22.56
N TRP A 350 38.09 -51.11 23.08
CA TRP A 350 38.49 -51.82 24.31
C TRP A 350 39.67 -52.72 24.03
N ALA A 351 40.53 -52.89 25.02
CA ALA A 351 41.77 -53.65 24.87
C ALA A 351 41.54 -55.16 25.02
N ASP A 352 40.57 -55.73 24.32
CA ASP A 352 40.33 -57.17 24.28
C ASP A 352 41.49 -57.82 23.66
N GLY A 353 41.93 -58.97 24.22
CA GLY A 353 43.11 -59.71 23.70
C GLY A 353 43.71 -60.75 24.63
N SER A 354 44.87 -61.19 24.29
CA SER A 354 45.59 -62.29 25.00
C SER A 354 46.70 -61.74 25.89
N TYR A 355 46.52 -61.83 27.20
CA TYR A 355 47.40 -61.27 28.23
C TYR A 355 48.33 -62.31 28.83
N PRO A 356 49.66 -62.02 28.98
CA PRO A 356 50.65 -62.96 29.52
C PRO A 356 50.49 -63.12 31.04
N LEU A 357 51.10 -64.16 31.58
CA LEU A 357 51.20 -64.38 33.04
C LEU A 357 51.80 -63.18 33.75
N GLY A 358 51.19 -62.82 34.85
CA GLY A 358 51.52 -61.64 35.68
C GLY A 358 50.45 -60.57 35.69
N SER A 359 50.83 -59.35 36.03
CA SER A 359 49.89 -58.23 36.09
C SER A 359 50.22 -57.21 34.99
N THR A 360 49.23 -56.88 34.19
CA THR A 360 49.27 -55.85 33.13
C THR A 360 48.32 -54.72 33.49
N VAL A 361 48.85 -53.51 33.49
CA VAL A 361 47.98 -52.30 33.64
C VAL A 361 47.66 -51.82 32.25
N VAL A 362 46.33 -51.71 32.00
CA VAL A 362 45.76 -51.16 30.77
C VAL A 362 45.20 -49.84 31.08
N THR A 363 45.61 -48.80 30.36
CA THR A 363 45.08 -47.47 30.42
C THR A 363 44.19 -47.21 29.19
N HIS A 364 42.92 -47.02 29.39
CA HIS A 364 41.98 -46.56 28.34
C HIS A 364 41.84 -45.06 28.40
N THR A 365 41.83 -44.41 27.22
CA THR A 365 41.48 -43.02 27.06
C THR A 365 40.17 -42.96 26.27
N ILE A 366 39.13 -42.43 26.90
CA ILE A 366 37.76 -42.27 26.35
C ILE A 366 37.58 -40.78 26.06
N ALA A 367 37.65 -40.42 24.81
CA ALA A 367 37.59 -39.05 24.36
C ALA A 367 36.27 -38.79 23.63
N ASP A 368 35.69 -37.63 23.93
CA ASP A 368 34.57 -37.10 23.21
C ASP A 368 34.97 -36.53 21.84
N TYR A 369 33.99 -36.04 21.08
CA TYR A 369 34.23 -35.41 19.78
C TYR A 369 34.98 -34.07 19.86
N CYS A 370 34.95 -33.41 21.04
CA CYS A 370 35.55 -32.11 21.31
C CYS A 370 37.02 -32.24 21.81
N GLY A 371 37.46 -33.46 22.12
CA GLY A 371 38.80 -33.76 22.59
C GLY A 371 38.94 -33.78 24.12
N ASN A 372 37.82 -33.62 24.86
CA ASN A 372 37.84 -33.86 26.31
C ASN A 372 37.91 -35.35 26.57
N ALA A 373 38.68 -35.79 27.57
CA ALA A 373 38.93 -37.20 27.76
C ALA A 373 38.90 -37.61 29.23
N THR A 374 38.34 -38.78 29.48
CA THR A 374 38.43 -39.50 30.75
C THR A 374 39.37 -40.68 30.61
N VAL A 375 40.20 -40.86 31.59
CA VAL A 375 41.18 -41.93 31.61
C VAL A 375 40.79 -42.97 32.65
N CYS A 376 40.77 -44.24 32.24
CA CYS A 376 40.52 -45.39 33.10
C CYS A 376 41.73 -46.28 33.14
N GLU A 377 42.15 -46.72 34.31
CA GLU A 377 43.17 -47.75 34.51
C GLU A 377 42.55 -49.05 35.05
N THR A 378 42.96 -50.17 34.46
CA THR A 378 42.49 -51.49 34.87
C THR A 378 43.66 -52.42 34.93
N THR A 379 43.79 -53.14 36.04
CA THR A 379 44.81 -54.17 36.19
C THR A 379 44.23 -55.53 35.85
N ILE A 380 44.84 -56.19 34.84
CA ILE A 380 44.52 -57.55 34.46
C ILE A 380 45.63 -58.44 35.05
N THR A 381 45.23 -59.35 35.96
CA THR A 381 46.18 -60.34 36.57
C THR A 381 45.85 -61.70 36.03
N VAL A 382 46.76 -62.30 35.30
CA VAL A 382 46.67 -63.64 34.77
C VAL A 382 47.47 -64.63 35.69
#